data_a9c5929f07cc3d13fb3a6aaa27b0cecf
#
_entry.id   a9c5929f07cc3d13fb3a6aaa27b0cecf
#
_cell.length_a   1.000
_cell.length_b   1.000
_cell.length_c   1.000
_cell.angle_alpha   90.00
_cell.angle_beta   90.00
_cell.angle_gamma   90.00
#
_symmetry.space_group_name_H-M   'P 1'
#
loop_
_entity.id
_entity.type
_entity.pdbx_description
1 polymer ?
#
loop_
_entity_poly.entity_id
_entity_poly.type
_entity_poly.pdbx_seq_one_letter_code
_entity_poly.pdbx_strand_id
1 'polypeptide(L)'
;MKLIQDNGQPRYGRFDQIPSQINLDDYTYKTPYGDVLTGWRKQLKYKKFKFCGLQHEHYSIGVAIVDLTWAGHGFFYVYDHASKKVVEWNAIQPLALNTQVDEQTLHSKSYFKKSGYQFDMQHANAVRSIQVTKNGEVLLKAQIACAETEAMSLCSPNGINGWTYTQKQTTLPVAGFFISPNKQRIEFDAQSFAALDDSCGFLRPETAWFWLSCQFRDEQNRRIGLNLASGVNESFGNENALWVDGKIYPLTDILFEQQSDKAWSIRSLDERLNLVVETAWCRFENLNL
;
A
#
# COMPACT_ATOMS: atom_id res chain seq x y z
N MET A 1 3.77 -18.24 -11.23
CA MET A 1 4.85 -17.81 -12.16
C MET A 1 5.84 -16.91 -11.43
N LYS A 2 7.08 -16.80 -11.91
CA LYS A 2 8.06 -15.80 -11.43
C LYS A 2 7.83 -14.44 -12.08
N LEU A 3 8.16 -13.34 -11.38
CA LEU A 3 8.07 -11.98 -11.93
C LEU A 3 9.15 -11.72 -12.98
N ILE A 4 10.41 -12.04 -12.66
CA ILE A 4 11.54 -11.86 -13.57
C ILE A 4 11.66 -13.08 -14.47
N GLN A 5 11.73 -12.84 -15.79
CA GLN A 5 11.84 -13.83 -16.83
C GLN A 5 13.31 -14.30 -17.00
N ASP A 6 13.52 -15.38 -17.74
CA ASP A 6 14.86 -15.95 -17.97
C ASP A 6 15.80 -15.00 -18.72
N ASN A 7 15.26 -13.99 -19.41
CA ASN A 7 16.04 -12.92 -20.04
C ASN A 7 16.50 -11.80 -19.07
N GLY A 8 16.23 -11.95 -17.77
CA GLY A 8 16.59 -10.99 -16.73
C GLY A 8 15.72 -9.74 -16.69
N GLN A 9 14.56 -9.73 -17.35
CA GLN A 9 13.62 -8.61 -17.38
C GLN A 9 12.29 -8.99 -16.71
N PRO A 10 11.58 -8.03 -16.07
CA PRO A 10 10.28 -8.32 -15.50
C PRO A 10 9.23 -8.57 -16.58
N ARG A 11 8.21 -9.32 -16.23
CA ARG A 11 6.96 -9.36 -16.98
C ARG A 11 6.20 -8.09 -16.69
N TYR A 12 5.88 -7.33 -17.73
CA TYR A 12 5.10 -6.11 -17.59
C TYR A 12 3.61 -6.34 -17.85
N GLY A 13 2.78 -5.49 -17.29
CA GLY A 13 1.34 -5.49 -17.43
C GLY A 13 0.61 -5.97 -16.17
N ARG A 14 -0.70 -6.07 -16.26
CA ARG A 14 -1.56 -6.61 -15.22
C ARG A 14 -1.58 -8.14 -15.31
N PHE A 15 -1.56 -8.80 -14.17
CA PHE A 15 -1.53 -10.26 -14.08
C PHE A 15 -2.88 -10.80 -13.65
N ASP A 16 -3.35 -11.87 -14.31
CA ASP A 16 -4.54 -12.61 -13.90
C ASP A 16 -4.28 -13.44 -12.63
N GLN A 17 -3.01 -13.78 -12.38
CA GLN A 17 -2.59 -14.50 -11.20
C GLN A 17 -1.39 -13.80 -10.55
N ILE A 18 -1.43 -13.66 -9.24
CA ILE A 18 -0.31 -13.12 -8.46
C ILE A 18 0.97 -13.94 -8.75
N PRO A 19 2.10 -13.30 -9.08
CA PRO A 19 3.38 -13.98 -9.18
C PRO A 19 3.68 -14.75 -7.89
N SER A 20 4.04 -16.03 -8.01
CA SER A 20 4.36 -16.84 -6.82
C SER A 20 5.68 -16.44 -6.17
N GLN A 21 6.51 -15.67 -6.88
CA GLN A 21 7.81 -15.22 -6.41
C GLN A 21 8.23 -13.91 -7.09
N ILE A 22 8.71 -12.98 -6.29
CA ILE A 22 9.49 -11.82 -6.73
C ILE A 22 10.96 -12.25 -6.69
N ASN A 23 11.44 -12.78 -7.80
CA ASN A 23 12.79 -13.35 -7.94
C ASN A 23 13.81 -12.26 -8.32
N LEU A 24 14.04 -11.30 -7.41
CA LEU A 24 14.88 -10.11 -7.63
C LEU A 24 16.30 -10.43 -8.10
N ASP A 25 16.88 -11.54 -7.66
CA ASP A 25 18.26 -11.92 -8.01
C ASP A 25 18.40 -12.20 -9.51
N ASP A 26 17.34 -12.67 -10.16
CA ASP A 26 17.30 -12.93 -11.61
C ASP A 26 17.21 -11.63 -12.44
N TYR A 27 16.91 -10.48 -11.84
CA TYR A 27 16.82 -9.19 -12.55
C TYR A 27 18.18 -8.57 -12.85
N THR A 28 18.40 -8.18 -14.09
CA THR A 28 19.59 -7.45 -14.53
C THR A 28 19.35 -5.95 -14.56
N TYR A 29 19.72 -5.24 -13.49
CA TYR A 29 19.62 -3.80 -13.44
C TYR A 29 20.74 -3.12 -14.23
N LYS A 30 20.38 -2.22 -15.16
CA LYS A 30 21.31 -1.36 -15.90
C LYS A 30 21.07 0.11 -15.55
N THR A 31 22.15 0.87 -15.40
CA THR A 31 22.05 2.32 -15.30
C THR A 31 21.57 2.93 -16.65
N PRO A 32 21.12 4.19 -16.69
CA PRO A 32 20.82 4.87 -17.96
C PRO A 32 21.99 4.90 -18.94
N TYR A 33 23.22 4.77 -18.46
CA TYR A 33 24.43 4.73 -19.27
C TYR A 33 24.85 3.32 -19.69
N GLY A 34 24.09 2.29 -19.32
CA GLY A 34 24.31 0.91 -19.73
C GLY A 34 25.12 0.07 -18.74
N ASP A 35 25.64 0.64 -17.65
CA ASP A 35 26.40 -0.10 -16.65
C ASP A 35 25.52 -1.09 -15.88
N VAL A 36 25.96 -2.31 -15.76
CA VAL A 36 25.27 -3.33 -14.96
C VAL A 36 25.62 -3.15 -13.49
N LEU A 37 24.60 -2.95 -12.64
CA LEU A 37 24.78 -2.92 -11.19
C LEU A 37 24.45 -4.29 -10.59
N THR A 38 25.32 -4.76 -9.70
CA THR A 38 25.19 -6.02 -8.96
C THR A 38 25.39 -5.80 -7.47
N GLY A 39 25.08 -6.82 -6.67
CA GLY A 39 25.32 -6.82 -5.22
C GLY A 39 24.66 -5.63 -4.52
N TRP A 40 25.36 -5.04 -3.54
CA TRP A 40 24.85 -3.95 -2.71
C TRP A 40 24.46 -2.69 -3.50
N ARG A 41 25.12 -2.40 -4.62
CA ARG A 41 24.81 -1.25 -5.48
C ARG A 41 23.42 -1.39 -6.14
N LYS A 42 23.06 -2.59 -6.58
CA LYS A 42 21.72 -2.92 -7.07
C LYS A 42 20.71 -2.80 -5.94
N GLN A 43 21.02 -3.36 -4.76
CA GLN A 43 20.13 -3.34 -3.60
C GLN A 43 19.81 -1.90 -3.14
N LEU A 44 20.77 -0.96 -3.15
CA LEU A 44 20.52 0.44 -2.80
C LEU A 44 19.47 1.14 -3.68
N LYS A 45 19.23 0.64 -4.89
CA LYS A 45 18.20 1.17 -5.80
C LYS A 45 16.82 0.55 -5.57
N TYR A 46 16.76 -0.59 -4.89
CA TYR A 46 15.52 -1.33 -4.68
C TYR A 46 14.75 -0.78 -3.48
N LYS A 47 13.45 -0.55 -3.67
CA LYS A 47 12.56 0.00 -2.65
C LYS A 47 11.42 -0.96 -2.40
N LYS A 48 10.94 -1.01 -1.16
CA LYS A 48 9.86 -1.90 -0.74
C LYS A 48 8.91 -1.15 0.19
N PHE A 49 7.62 -1.38 0.01
CA PHE A 49 6.57 -0.73 0.74
C PHE A 49 5.44 -1.70 1.04
N LYS A 50 4.95 -1.70 2.27
CA LYS A 50 3.72 -2.38 2.65
C LYS A 50 2.86 -1.43 3.46
N PHE A 51 1.63 -1.24 2.99
CA PHE A 51 0.63 -0.44 3.67
C PHE A 51 -0.63 -1.26 3.90
N CYS A 52 -1.28 -1.01 5.03
CA CYS A 52 -2.62 -1.45 5.31
C CYS A 52 -3.46 -0.29 5.81
N GLY A 53 -4.56 0.00 5.11
CA GLY A 53 -5.62 0.88 5.55
C GLY A 53 -6.76 0.05 6.14
N LEU A 54 -7.22 0.42 7.33
CA LEU A 54 -8.34 -0.24 8.00
C LEU A 54 -9.45 0.79 8.20
N GLN A 55 -10.64 0.46 7.76
CA GLN A 55 -11.82 1.29 7.87
C GLN A 55 -12.79 0.67 8.86
N HIS A 56 -13.15 1.43 9.88
CA HIS A 56 -14.25 1.19 10.80
C HIS A 56 -15.28 2.30 10.64
N GLU A 57 -16.53 2.10 11.00
CA GLU A 57 -17.59 3.10 10.86
C GLU A 57 -17.16 4.50 11.34
N HIS A 58 -16.49 4.57 12.49
CA HIS A 58 -16.11 5.84 13.14
C HIS A 58 -14.61 6.17 13.07
N TYR A 59 -13.79 5.28 12.51
CA TYR A 59 -12.33 5.43 12.54
C TYR A 59 -11.67 5.02 11.23
N SER A 60 -10.65 5.77 10.84
CA SER A 60 -9.70 5.35 9.80
C SER A 60 -8.33 5.07 10.41
N ILE A 61 -7.75 3.94 10.09
CA ILE A 61 -6.46 3.50 10.62
C ILE A 61 -5.52 3.22 9.44
N GLY A 62 -4.27 3.65 9.55
CA GLY A 62 -3.25 3.32 8.59
C GLY A 62 -1.99 2.84 9.27
N VAL A 63 -1.36 1.82 8.70
CA VAL A 63 -0.07 1.30 9.13
C VAL A 63 0.79 0.96 7.93
N ALA A 64 2.06 1.40 7.95
CA ALA A 64 3.01 1.11 6.89
C ALA A 64 4.38 0.76 7.42
N ILE A 65 5.10 -0.03 6.63
CA ILE A 65 6.53 -0.30 6.75
C ILE A 65 7.16 -0.07 5.37
N VAL A 66 8.18 0.78 5.33
CA VAL A 66 8.90 1.16 4.12
C VAL A 66 10.38 0.83 4.30
N ASP A 67 10.97 0.19 3.31
CA ASP A 67 12.40 -0.08 3.23
C ASP A 67 12.96 0.59 1.97
N LEU A 68 13.67 1.68 2.17
CA LEU A 68 14.38 2.41 1.12
C LEU A 68 15.83 1.93 0.97
N THR A 69 16.24 0.90 1.72
CA THR A 69 17.59 0.37 1.88
C THR A 69 18.51 1.30 2.66
N TRP A 70 18.61 2.58 2.28
CA TRP A 70 19.38 3.61 3.00
C TRP A 70 18.62 4.22 4.18
N ALA A 71 17.30 4.05 4.24
CA ALA A 71 16.42 4.41 5.34
C ALA A 71 15.26 3.42 5.46
N GLY A 72 14.88 3.10 6.69
CA GLY A 72 13.62 2.44 7.01
C GLY A 72 12.63 3.46 7.55
N HIS A 73 11.37 3.36 7.19
CA HIS A 73 10.32 4.23 7.71
C HIS A 73 9.13 3.38 8.16
N GLY A 74 8.59 3.68 9.34
CA GLY A 74 7.35 3.11 9.83
C GLY A 74 6.40 4.18 10.29
N PHE A 75 5.12 4.06 9.97
CA PHE A 75 4.10 4.93 10.52
C PHE A 75 2.83 4.15 10.89
N PHE A 76 2.10 4.69 11.87
CA PHE A 76 0.81 4.20 12.33
C PHE A 76 -0.03 5.39 12.76
N TYR A 77 -1.31 5.41 12.37
CA TYR A 77 -2.26 6.42 12.84
C TYR A 77 -3.64 5.82 13.07
N VAL A 78 -4.39 6.44 13.98
CA VAL A 78 -5.83 6.22 14.19
C VAL A 78 -6.51 7.59 14.17
N TYR A 79 -7.41 7.78 13.21
CA TYR A 79 -8.20 8.99 13.04
C TYR A 79 -9.65 8.74 13.46
N ASP A 80 -10.19 9.57 14.36
CA ASP A 80 -11.58 9.55 14.82
C ASP A 80 -12.40 10.55 13.99
N HIS A 81 -13.38 10.06 13.24
CA HIS A 81 -14.18 10.86 12.32
C HIS A 81 -15.04 11.90 13.04
N ALA A 82 -15.59 11.57 14.20
CA ALA A 82 -16.49 12.44 14.95
C ALA A 82 -15.74 13.58 15.65
N SER A 83 -14.69 13.24 16.39
CA SER A 83 -13.91 14.24 17.15
C SER A 83 -12.83 14.92 16.29
N LYS A 84 -12.53 14.41 15.07
CA LYS A 84 -11.44 14.82 14.19
C LYS A 84 -10.06 14.74 14.85
N LYS A 85 -9.94 13.93 15.89
CA LYS A 85 -8.67 13.66 16.59
C LYS A 85 -7.90 12.58 15.88
N VAL A 86 -6.58 12.74 15.84
CA VAL A 86 -5.65 11.73 15.36
C VAL A 86 -4.64 11.38 16.45
N VAL A 87 -4.34 10.12 16.59
CA VAL A 87 -3.12 9.64 17.24
C VAL A 87 -2.24 9.08 16.16
N GLU A 88 -1.04 9.61 16.09
CA GLU A 88 -0.09 9.28 15.05
C GLU A 88 1.27 9.01 15.65
N TRP A 89 1.97 8.08 15.05
CA TRP A 89 3.38 7.85 15.27
C TRP A 89 4.07 7.51 13.96
N ASN A 90 5.18 8.15 13.71
CA ASN A 90 6.05 7.84 12.60
C ASN A 90 7.52 7.93 13.02
N ALA A 91 8.38 7.21 12.35
CA ALA A 91 9.80 7.31 12.55
C ALA A 91 10.60 6.81 11.35
N ILE A 92 11.73 7.43 11.14
CA ILE A 92 12.72 7.05 10.13
C ILE A 92 13.96 6.52 10.82
N GLN A 93 14.54 5.46 10.26
CA GLN A 93 15.82 4.89 10.71
C GLN A 93 16.83 4.92 9.57
N PRO A 94 18.06 5.40 9.82
CA PRO A 94 19.13 5.31 8.83
C PRO A 94 19.45 3.85 8.52
N LEU A 95 19.87 3.58 7.28
CA LEU A 95 20.31 2.26 6.81
C LEU A 95 19.26 1.13 7.01
N ALA A 96 17.98 1.48 7.08
CA ALA A 96 16.88 0.56 7.37
C ALA A 96 17.13 -0.36 8.59
N LEU A 97 17.85 0.14 9.62
CA LEU A 97 18.13 -0.60 10.86
C LEU A 97 16.81 -1.04 11.51
N ASN A 98 16.74 -2.29 12.01
CA ASN A 98 15.52 -2.86 12.57
C ASN A 98 14.27 -2.72 11.68
N THR A 99 14.48 -2.71 10.38
CA THR A 99 13.43 -2.66 9.36
C THR A 99 13.65 -3.81 8.38
N GLN A 100 12.60 -4.54 8.12
CA GLN A 100 12.59 -5.56 7.07
C GLN A 100 11.23 -5.52 6.37
N VAL A 101 11.22 -5.36 5.08
CA VAL A 101 10.06 -5.56 4.23
C VAL A 101 10.33 -6.74 3.31
N ASP A 102 9.54 -7.79 3.47
CA ASP A 102 9.57 -8.95 2.62
C ASP A 102 8.61 -8.72 1.45
N GLU A 103 9.12 -8.67 0.24
CA GLU A 103 8.36 -8.40 -0.98
C GLU A 103 7.57 -9.60 -1.48
N GLN A 104 7.74 -10.79 -0.89
CA GLN A 104 7.03 -11.98 -1.35
C GLN A 104 5.52 -11.84 -1.17
N THR A 105 4.78 -12.38 -2.14
CA THR A 105 3.35 -12.12 -2.34
C THR A 105 2.44 -13.05 -1.55
N LEU A 106 2.81 -14.35 -1.49
CA LEU A 106 1.96 -15.40 -0.88
C LEU A 106 2.35 -15.72 0.56
N HIS A 107 3.64 -15.59 0.88
CA HIS A 107 4.19 -15.79 2.20
C HIS A 107 5.22 -14.70 2.45
N SER A 108 4.97 -13.84 3.43
CA SER A 108 5.88 -12.75 3.75
C SER A 108 5.86 -12.41 5.22
N LYS A 109 7.00 -11.90 5.71
CA LYS A 109 7.14 -11.42 7.08
C LYS A 109 7.92 -10.12 7.09
N SER A 110 7.28 -9.06 7.54
CA SER A 110 7.86 -7.72 7.59
C SER A 110 7.76 -7.14 8.99
N TYR A 111 8.75 -6.36 9.39
CA TYR A 111 8.72 -5.69 10.69
C TYR A 111 9.45 -4.33 10.65
N PHE A 112 9.08 -3.47 11.58
CA PHE A 112 9.79 -2.23 11.91
C PHE A 112 9.82 -2.04 13.42
N LYS A 113 10.99 -1.63 13.98
CA LYS A 113 11.14 -1.38 15.42
C LYS A 113 11.91 -0.10 15.67
N LYS A 114 11.32 0.82 16.45
CA LYS A 114 11.98 2.04 16.94
C LYS A 114 11.25 2.64 18.14
N SER A 115 12.01 3.13 19.11
CA SER A 115 11.49 3.95 20.23
C SER A 115 10.33 3.30 20.99
N GLY A 116 10.45 1.98 21.27
CA GLY A 116 9.43 1.18 21.95
C GLY A 116 8.28 0.72 21.07
N TYR A 117 8.14 1.24 19.84
CA TYR A 117 7.17 0.74 18.86
C TYR A 117 7.73 -0.45 18.09
N GLN A 118 6.87 -1.41 17.85
CA GLN A 118 7.11 -2.53 16.95
C GLN A 118 5.89 -2.73 16.07
N PHE A 119 6.12 -2.81 14.77
CA PHE A 119 5.14 -3.17 13.75
C PHE A 119 5.51 -4.53 13.19
N ASP A 120 4.56 -5.42 13.13
CA ASP A 120 4.71 -6.73 12.53
C ASP A 120 3.60 -6.93 11.50
N MET A 121 3.96 -7.33 10.28
CA MET A 121 3.04 -7.71 9.22
C MET A 121 3.44 -9.07 8.68
N GLN A 122 2.53 -10.02 8.71
CA GLN A 122 2.76 -11.37 8.18
C GLN A 122 1.63 -11.75 7.22
N HIS A 123 1.98 -12.32 6.07
CA HIS A 123 1.04 -12.92 5.15
C HIS A 123 1.32 -14.42 5.05
N ALA A 124 0.33 -15.24 5.31
CA ALA A 124 0.39 -16.69 5.15
C ALA A 124 -1.02 -17.26 5.03
N ASN A 125 -1.19 -18.30 4.20
CA ASN A 125 -2.47 -19.01 4.03
C ASN A 125 -3.65 -18.07 3.71
N ALA A 126 -3.41 -17.08 2.84
CA ALA A 126 -4.38 -16.06 2.46
C ALA A 126 -4.94 -15.24 3.65
N VAL A 127 -4.17 -15.12 4.72
CA VAL A 127 -4.46 -14.25 5.86
C VAL A 127 -3.30 -13.28 6.06
N ARG A 128 -3.61 -11.98 6.15
CA ARG A 128 -2.67 -10.95 6.58
C ARG A 128 -2.88 -10.66 8.08
N SER A 129 -1.86 -10.93 8.88
CA SER A 129 -1.82 -10.58 10.29
C SER A 129 -1.03 -9.30 10.47
N ILE A 130 -1.58 -8.36 11.23
CA ILE A 130 -0.92 -7.09 11.55
C ILE A 130 -0.97 -6.87 13.05
N GLN A 131 0.15 -6.47 13.64
CA GLN A 131 0.24 -6.06 15.03
C GLN A 131 1.11 -4.82 15.18
N VAL A 132 0.62 -3.86 15.93
CA VAL A 132 1.39 -2.68 16.37
C VAL A 132 1.42 -2.70 17.89
N THR A 133 2.62 -2.60 18.45
CA THR A 133 2.80 -2.51 19.90
C THR A 133 3.63 -1.27 20.26
N LYS A 134 3.42 -0.78 21.48
CA LYS A 134 4.23 0.27 22.14
C LYS A 134 4.65 -0.20 23.52
N ASN A 135 5.94 -0.36 23.74
CA ASN A 135 6.52 -0.86 25.01
C ASN A 135 5.85 -2.17 25.49
N GLY A 136 5.49 -3.03 24.53
CA GLY A 136 4.81 -4.31 24.81
C GLY A 136 3.28 -4.23 24.88
N GLU A 137 2.68 -3.06 24.98
CA GLU A 137 1.23 -2.86 24.91
C GLU A 137 0.74 -2.94 23.46
N VAL A 138 -0.33 -3.70 23.20
CA VAL A 138 -0.89 -3.85 21.85
C VAL A 138 -1.83 -2.69 21.54
N LEU A 139 -1.49 -1.91 20.51
CA LEU A 139 -2.28 -0.79 20.00
C LEU A 139 -3.18 -1.16 18.82
N LEU A 140 -2.76 -2.14 18.03
CA LEU A 140 -3.51 -2.70 16.91
C LEU A 140 -3.21 -4.20 16.82
N LYS A 141 -4.25 -4.99 16.63
CA LYS A 141 -4.16 -6.40 16.23
C LYS A 141 -5.25 -6.68 15.21
N ALA A 142 -4.86 -7.03 13.99
CA ALA A 142 -5.78 -7.30 12.90
C ALA A 142 -5.46 -8.64 12.22
N GLN A 143 -6.50 -9.37 11.86
CA GLN A 143 -6.48 -10.56 11.02
C GLN A 143 -7.37 -10.28 9.82
N ILE A 144 -6.82 -10.30 8.62
CA ILE A 144 -7.46 -9.87 7.38
C ILE A 144 -7.58 -11.07 6.46
N ALA A 145 -8.81 -11.41 6.05
CA ALA A 145 -9.11 -12.53 5.16
C ALA A 145 -8.90 -12.11 3.70
N CYS A 146 -7.77 -12.51 3.10
CA CYS A 146 -7.39 -12.09 1.74
C CYS A 146 -8.00 -12.96 0.62
N ALA A 147 -8.53 -14.15 0.96
CA ALA A 147 -9.10 -15.07 -0.05
C ALA A 147 -10.42 -14.59 -0.66
N GLU A 148 -11.14 -13.70 0.04
CA GLU A 148 -12.49 -13.29 -0.34
C GLU A 148 -12.55 -12.17 -1.38
N THR A 149 -11.41 -11.67 -1.82
CA THR A 149 -11.34 -10.53 -2.73
C THR A 149 -10.25 -10.76 -3.77
N GLU A 150 -10.57 -10.52 -5.02
CA GLU A 150 -9.59 -10.57 -6.11
C GLU A 150 -8.49 -9.54 -5.89
N ALA A 151 -7.24 -9.94 -6.11
CA ALA A 151 -6.10 -9.04 -6.02
C ALA A 151 -5.81 -8.39 -7.38
N MET A 152 -5.58 -7.09 -7.37
CA MET A 152 -4.89 -6.44 -8.47
C MET A 152 -3.39 -6.72 -8.35
N SER A 153 -2.78 -7.16 -9.42
CA SER A 153 -1.35 -7.42 -9.51
C SER A 153 -0.82 -6.83 -10.82
N LEU A 154 0.12 -5.93 -10.73
CA LEU A 154 0.63 -5.16 -11.86
C LEU A 154 2.14 -4.98 -11.76
N CYS A 155 2.85 -5.11 -12.88
CA CYS A 155 4.22 -4.64 -13.00
C CYS A 155 4.32 -3.63 -14.15
N SER A 156 4.83 -2.45 -13.89
CA SER A 156 5.00 -1.40 -14.88
C SER A 156 6.44 -0.92 -14.98
N PRO A 157 6.91 -0.50 -16.16
CA PRO A 157 8.18 0.19 -16.31
C PRO A 157 8.21 1.47 -15.47
N ASN A 158 9.36 1.76 -14.87
CA ASN A 158 9.55 2.97 -14.08
C ASN A 158 10.89 3.62 -14.46
N GLY A 159 10.82 4.77 -15.11
CA GLY A 159 12.00 5.40 -15.71
C GLY A 159 12.58 4.58 -16.87
N ILE A 160 13.90 4.70 -17.10
CA ILE A 160 14.56 4.07 -18.26
C ILE A 160 14.72 2.56 -18.06
N ASN A 161 15.22 2.13 -16.93
CA ASN A 161 15.55 0.72 -16.63
C ASN A 161 14.98 0.24 -15.28
N GLY A 162 14.08 1.00 -14.69
CA GLY A 162 13.39 0.59 -13.48
C GLY A 162 12.07 -0.10 -13.77
N TRP A 163 11.47 -0.61 -12.72
CA TRP A 163 10.13 -1.18 -12.72
C TRP A 163 9.50 -1.09 -11.33
N THR A 164 8.20 -1.12 -11.28
CA THR A 164 7.44 -1.23 -10.04
C THR A 164 6.46 -2.38 -10.15
N TYR A 165 6.53 -3.30 -9.22
CA TYR A 165 5.47 -4.28 -8.97
C TYR A 165 4.59 -3.77 -7.85
N THR A 166 3.29 -3.82 -8.03
CA THR A 166 2.29 -3.50 -7.00
C THR A 166 1.22 -4.57 -6.94
N GLN A 167 0.80 -4.89 -5.71
CA GLN A 167 -0.31 -5.77 -5.43
C GLN A 167 -1.26 -5.09 -4.46
N LYS A 168 -2.53 -5.01 -4.84
CA LYS A 168 -3.54 -4.31 -4.05
C LYS A 168 -4.79 -5.17 -3.91
N GLN A 169 -5.41 -5.08 -2.74
CA GLN A 169 -6.72 -5.63 -2.45
C GLN A 169 -7.47 -4.65 -1.55
N THR A 170 -8.77 -4.63 -1.64
CA THR A 170 -9.61 -3.75 -0.81
C THR A 170 -10.91 -4.46 -0.41
N THR A 171 -11.67 -3.90 0.51
CA THR A 171 -12.91 -4.48 1.07
C THR A 171 -12.73 -5.85 1.71
N LEU A 172 -11.52 -6.10 2.21
CA LEU A 172 -11.18 -7.35 2.88
C LEU A 172 -11.82 -7.40 4.27
N PRO A 173 -12.48 -8.49 4.64
CA PRO A 173 -12.95 -8.66 6.01
C PRO A 173 -11.80 -8.62 7.00
N VAL A 174 -12.00 -7.94 8.11
CA VAL A 174 -11.00 -7.80 9.16
C VAL A 174 -11.62 -8.13 10.52
N ALA A 175 -10.84 -8.82 11.35
CA ALA A 175 -11.16 -9.11 12.75
C ALA A 175 -10.02 -8.70 13.67
N GLY A 176 -10.33 -8.44 14.94
CA GLY A 176 -9.37 -7.98 15.94
C GLY A 176 -9.77 -6.64 16.51
N PHE A 177 -8.80 -5.83 16.94
CA PHE A 177 -9.07 -4.59 17.64
C PHE A 177 -7.98 -3.55 17.44
N PHE A 178 -8.31 -2.29 17.78
CA PHE A 178 -7.36 -1.19 17.90
C PHE A 178 -7.66 -0.34 19.14
N ILE A 179 -6.70 0.50 19.53
CA ILE A 179 -6.87 1.48 20.60
C ILE A 179 -7.17 2.83 19.99
N SER A 180 -8.33 3.40 20.32
CA SER A 180 -8.79 4.69 19.81
C SER A 180 -7.98 5.86 20.39
N PRO A 181 -8.08 7.09 19.82
CA PRO A 181 -7.47 8.29 20.37
C PRO A 181 -7.88 8.60 21.83
N ASN A 182 -9.04 8.11 22.25
CA ASN A 182 -9.53 8.23 23.62
C ASN A 182 -9.11 7.05 24.53
N LYS A 183 -8.14 6.23 24.07
CA LYS A 183 -7.61 5.07 24.79
C LYS A 183 -8.64 3.95 25.06
N GLN A 184 -9.68 3.89 24.26
CA GLN A 184 -10.67 2.81 24.32
C GLN A 184 -10.27 1.70 23.35
N ARG A 185 -10.46 0.46 23.77
CA ARG A 185 -10.34 -0.70 22.88
C ARG A 185 -11.61 -0.81 22.05
N ILE A 186 -11.45 -0.80 20.73
CA ILE A 186 -12.52 -0.91 19.74
C ILE A 186 -12.28 -2.19 18.93
N GLU A 187 -13.27 -3.06 18.88
CA GLU A 187 -13.24 -4.28 18.05
C GLU A 187 -13.64 -3.95 16.62
N PHE A 188 -13.00 -4.58 15.64
CA PHE A 188 -13.50 -4.57 14.27
C PHE A 188 -14.77 -5.40 14.17
N ASP A 189 -15.74 -4.92 13.44
CA ASP A 189 -17.05 -5.53 13.24
C ASP A 189 -17.29 -5.96 11.78
N ALA A 190 -18.48 -6.43 11.47
CA ALA A 190 -18.84 -6.86 10.11
C ALA A 190 -18.91 -5.72 9.07
N GLN A 191 -18.88 -4.45 9.52
CA GLN A 191 -18.83 -3.28 8.65
C GLN A 191 -17.39 -2.77 8.45
N SER A 192 -16.44 -3.34 9.16
CA SER A 192 -15.03 -2.97 9.08
C SER A 192 -14.34 -3.67 7.93
N PHE A 193 -13.49 -2.94 7.21
CA PHE A 193 -12.77 -3.43 6.04
C PHE A 193 -11.29 -3.09 6.10
N ALA A 194 -10.49 -3.86 5.36
CA ALA A 194 -9.09 -3.59 5.14
C ALA A 194 -8.78 -3.40 3.65
N ALA A 195 -7.84 -2.50 3.36
CA ALA A 195 -7.14 -2.38 2.09
C ALA A 195 -5.66 -2.69 2.28
N LEU A 196 -5.07 -3.41 1.35
CA LEU A 196 -3.65 -3.75 1.30
C LEU A 196 -3.02 -3.12 0.06
N ASP A 197 -1.83 -2.54 0.23
CA ASP A 197 -0.98 -2.01 -0.82
C ASP A 197 0.46 -2.47 -0.57
N ASP A 198 0.89 -3.45 -1.32
CA ASP A 198 2.25 -3.99 -1.29
C ASP A 198 2.94 -3.61 -2.60
N SER A 199 4.05 -2.89 -2.52
CA SER A 199 4.80 -2.46 -3.70
C SER A 199 6.30 -2.68 -3.51
N CYS A 200 6.99 -3.03 -4.59
CA CYS A 200 8.44 -3.11 -4.62
C CYS A 200 8.97 -2.79 -6.02
N GLY A 201 10.22 -2.35 -6.11
CA GLY A 201 10.84 -2.09 -7.41
C GLY A 201 11.99 -1.09 -7.39
N PHE A 202 12.36 -0.69 -8.59
CA PHE A 202 13.41 0.30 -8.87
C PHE A 202 12.74 1.59 -9.35
N LEU A 203 12.32 2.40 -8.39
CA LEU A 203 11.60 3.66 -8.63
C LEU A 203 12.53 4.76 -9.16
N ARG A 204 11.95 5.74 -9.85
CA ARG A 204 12.67 6.97 -10.20
C ARG A 204 13.16 7.68 -8.92
N PRO A 205 14.28 8.42 -8.99
CA PRO A 205 14.77 9.21 -7.85
C PRO A 205 13.73 10.21 -7.33
N GLU A 206 13.01 10.87 -8.23
CA GLU A 206 11.88 11.72 -7.93
C GLU A 206 10.60 11.03 -8.39
N THR A 207 9.71 10.77 -7.46
CA THR A 207 8.40 10.16 -7.70
C THR A 207 7.34 10.95 -6.94
N ALA A 208 6.37 11.49 -7.67
CA ALA A 208 5.22 12.17 -7.11
C ALA A 208 3.96 11.56 -7.74
N TRP A 209 2.93 11.37 -6.92
CA TRP A 209 1.67 10.79 -7.38
C TRP A 209 0.50 11.28 -6.55
N PHE A 210 -0.69 11.21 -7.14
CA PHE A 210 -1.94 11.25 -6.41
C PHE A 210 -2.42 9.82 -6.18
N TRP A 211 -3.02 9.58 -5.02
CA TRP A 211 -3.57 8.29 -4.67
C TRP A 211 -4.80 8.43 -3.79
N LEU A 212 -5.84 7.69 -4.14
CA LEU A 212 -7.04 7.53 -3.34
C LEU A 212 -7.30 6.04 -3.12
N SER A 213 -7.52 5.67 -1.86
CA SER A 213 -8.04 4.37 -1.46
C SER A 213 -9.24 4.59 -0.55
N CYS A 214 -10.38 4.03 -0.90
CA CYS A 214 -11.56 4.10 -0.05
C CYS A 214 -12.34 2.79 -0.06
N GLN A 215 -13.14 2.58 0.99
CA GLN A 215 -13.93 1.36 1.20
C GLN A 215 -15.22 1.74 1.91
N PHE A 216 -16.35 1.25 1.41
CA PHE A 216 -17.66 1.51 2.00
C PHE A 216 -18.69 0.46 1.56
N ARG A 217 -19.90 0.54 2.11
CA ARG A 217 -21.06 -0.14 1.56
C ARG A 217 -21.96 0.85 0.85
N ASP A 218 -22.45 0.45 -0.30
CA ASP A 218 -23.44 1.23 -1.03
C ASP A 218 -24.88 1.03 -0.46
N GLU A 219 -25.86 1.69 -1.05
CA GLU A 219 -27.27 1.61 -0.66
C GLU A 219 -27.84 0.20 -0.79
N GLN A 220 -27.28 -0.64 -1.65
CA GLN A 220 -27.63 -2.06 -1.79
C GLN A 220 -26.86 -2.97 -0.84
N ASN A 221 -26.11 -2.39 0.11
CA ASN A 221 -25.26 -3.09 1.07
C ASN A 221 -24.10 -3.90 0.43
N ARG A 222 -23.73 -3.61 -0.85
CA ARG A 222 -22.57 -4.21 -1.52
C ARG A 222 -21.28 -3.57 -0.99
N ARG A 223 -20.23 -4.39 -0.88
CA ARG A 223 -18.90 -3.90 -0.52
C ARG A 223 -18.26 -3.20 -1.71
N ILE A 224 -17.98 -1.92 -1.59
CA ILE A 224 -17.36 -1.10 -2.62
C ILE A 224 -15.95 -0.70 -2.18
N GLY A 225 -14.97 -0.92 -3.03
CA GLY A 225 -13.60 -0.49 -2.83
C GLY A 225 -13.04 0.23 -4.05
N LEU A 226 -12.26 1.26 -3.84
CA LEU A 226 -11.58 2.00 -4.89
C LEU A 226 -10.08 2.08 -4.59
N ASN A 227 -9.27 1.87 -5.62
CA ASN A 227 -7.88 2.27 -5.68
C ASN A 227 -7.68 3.07 -6.96
N LEU A 228 -7.32 4.35 -6.80
CA LEU A 228 -7.12 5.27 -7.90
C LEU A 228 -5.77 5.96 -7.73
N ALA A 229 -4.98 6.01 -8.79
CA ALA A 229 -3.68 6.67 -8.79
C ALA A 229 -3.42 7.40 -10.11
N SER A 230 -2.62 8.44 -10.05
CA SER A 230 -2.09 9.18 -11.20
C SER A 230 -0.68 9.65 -10.91
N GLY A 231 0.20 9.67 -11.92
CA GLY A 231 1.62 10.04 -11.80
C GLY A 231 2.56 8.85 -11.54
N VAL A 232 2.02 7.65 -11.30
CA VAL A 232 2.77 6.41 -11.09
C VAL A 232 2.09 5.23 -11.76
N ASN A 233 2.88 4.24 -12.23
CA ASN A 233 2.36 3.02 -12.88
C ASN A 233 1.42 3.28 -14.07
N GLU A 234 1.79 4.24 -14.94
CA GLU A 234 0.97 4.65 -16.09
C GLU A 234 1.44 4.05 -17.42
N SER A 235 2.53 3.27 -17.40
CA SER A 235 3.05 2.58 -18.58
C SER A 235 2.66 1.11 -18.55
N PHE A 236 2.18 0.56 -19.67
CA PHE A 236 1.71 -0.83 -19.81
C PHE A 236 0.50 -1.23 -18.93
N GLY A 237 -0.21 -0.27 -18.39
CA GLY A 237 -1.35 -0.45 -17.52
C GLY A 237 -1.28 0.50 -16.34
N ASN A 238 -2.41 0.69 -15.70
CA ASN A 238 -2.55 1.51 -14.51
C ASN A 238 -3.04 0.68 -13.34
N GLU A 239 -2.96 1.23 -12.13
CA GLU A 239 -3.41 0.58 -10.90
C GLU A 239 -4.83 1.02 -10.49
N ASN A 240 -5.62 1.53 -11.45
CA ASN A 240 -6.96 2.03 -11.18
C ASN A 240 -7.98 0.92 -11.26
N ALA A 241 -8.76 0.74 -10.20
CA ALA A 241 -9.76 -0.30 -10.13
C ALA A 241 -10.87 0.02 -9.12
N LEU A 242 -12.05 -0.50 -9.43
CA LEU A 242 -13.21 -0.62 -8.55
C LEU A 242 -13.36 -2.08 -8.14
N TRP A 243 -13.65 -2.34 -6.87
CA TRP A 243 -14.10 -3.64 -6.38
C TRP A 243 -15.56 -3.56 -5.97
N VAL A 244 -16.33 -4.54 -6.39
CA VAL A 244 -17.71 -4.73 -5.96
C VAL A 244 -17.86 -6.16 -5.44
N ASP A 245 -18.17 -6.31 -4.16
CA ASP A 245 -18.26 -7.60 -3.46
C ASP A 245 -17.06 -8.51 -3.68
N GLY A 246 -15.87 -7.91 -3.69
CA GLY A 246 -14.60 -8.62 -3.84
C GLY A 246 -14.17 -8.87 -5.29
N LYS A 247 -15.02 -8.60 -6.28
CA LYS A 247 -14.69 -8.72 -7.70
C LYS A 247 -14.11 -7.42 -8.24
N ILE A 248 -12.98 -7.52 -8.96
CA ILE A 248 -12.26 -6.36 -9.50
C ILE A 248 -12.79 -5.94 -10.88
N TYR A 249 -12.94 -4.64 -11.07
CA TYR A 249 -13.29 -3.99 -12.32
C TYR A 249 -12.21 -2.94 -12.65
N PRO A 250 -11.37 -3.16 -13.66
CA PRO A 250 -10.37 -2.19 -14.08
C PRO A 250 -11.01 -0.88 -14.57
N LEU A 251 -10.38 0.22 -14.20
CA LEU A 251 -10.73 1.56 -14.67
C LEU A 251 -9.62 2.07 -15.62
N THR A 252 -9.96 3.06 -16.42
CA THR A 252 -9.00 3.81 -17.24
C THR A 252 -8.15 4.73 -16.38
N ASP A 253 -7.28 5.52 -16.99
CA ASP A 253 -6.48 6.51 -16.30
C ASP A 253 -7.38 7.52 -15.57
N ILE A 254 -6.87 8.01 -14.44
CA ILE A 254 -7.60 8.89 -13.54
C ILE A 254 -6.99 10.27 -13.53
N LEU A 255 -7.83 11.27 -13.62
CA LEU A 255 -7.46 12.66 -13.46
C LEU A 255 -7.88 13.16 -12.08
N PHE A 256 -6.92 13.73 -11.35
CA PHE A 256 -7.13 14.41 -10.08
C PHE A 256 -7.03 15.92 -10.31
N GLU A 257 -8.10 16.64 -10.05
CA GLU A 257 -8.17 18.09 -10.24
C GLU A 257 -8.57 18.78 -8.93
N GLN A 258 -7.69 19.60 -8.41
CA GLN A 258 -7.98 20.38 -7.21
C GLN A 258 -8.98 21.50 -7.56
N GLN A 259 -10.13 21.49 -6.93
CA GLN A 259 -11.20 22.49 -7.14
C GLN A 259 -11.09 23.66 -6.14
N SER A 260 -10.57 23.38 -4.95
CA SER A 260 -10.30 24.34 -3.88
C SER A 260 -9.28 23.76 -2.90
N ASP A 261 -8.91 24.50 -1.87
CA ASP A 261 -8.00 24.03 -0.82
C ASP A 261 -8.50 22.76 -0.10
N LYS A 262 -9.79 22.46 -0.21
CA LYS A 262 -10.41 21.32 0.49
C LYS A 262 -11.15 20.34 -0.42
N ALA A 263 -11.30 20.64 -1.70
CA ALA A 263 -12.12 19.83 -2.59
C ALA A 263 -11.33 19.40 -3.82
N TRP A 264 -11.53 18.13 -4.20
CA TRP A 264 -10.94 17.51 -5.38
C TRP A 264 -12.02 16.87 -6.25
N SER A 265 -11.93 17.08 -7.57
CA SER A 265 -12.66 16.30 -8.56
C SER A 265 -11.74 15.18 -9.03
N ILE A 266 -12.25 13.94 -9.05
CA ILE A 266 -11.51 12.75 -9.45
C ILE A 266 -12.37 12.01 -10.46
N ARG A 267 -11.88 11.86 -11.69
CA ARG A 267 -12.65 11.23 -12.77
C ARG A 267 -11.80 10.30 -13.61
N SER A 268 -12.41 9.22 -14.13
CA SER A 268 -11.78 8.38 -15.13
C SER A 268 -11.88 9.03 -16.53
N LEU A 269 -10.89 8.77 -17.39
CA LEU A 269 -10.88 9.33 -18.76
C LEU A 269 -12.05 8.86 -19.62
N ASP A 270 -12.62 7.69 -19.31
CA ASP A 270 -13.81 7.16 -19.97
C ASP A 270 -15.14 7.59 -19.32
N GLU A 271 -15.08 8.52 -18.38
CA GLU A 271 -16.22 9.14 -17.67
C GLU A 271 -17.11 8.17 -16.88
N ARG A 272 -16.71 6.89 -16.73
CA ARG A 272 -17.45 5.90 -15.92
C ARG A 272 -17.38 6.14 -14.43
N LEU A 273 -16.36 6.89 -13.97
CA LEU A 273 -16.18 7.30 -12.58
C LEU A 273 -16.07 8.82 -12.52
N ASN A 274 -16.86 9.42 -11.64
CA ASN A 274 -16.78 10.85 -11.31
C ASN A 274 -17.08 11.03 -9.83
N LEU A 275 -16.09 11.55 -9.08
CA LEU A 275 -16.16 11.74 -7.64
C LEU A 275 -15.82 13.17 -7.28
N VAL A 276 -16.46 13.68 -6.25
CA VAL A 276 -16.03 14.89 -5.53
C VAL A 276 -15.62 14.45 -4.12
N VAL A 277 -14.40 14.78 -3.73
CA VAL A 277 -13.82 14.42 -2.43
C VAL A 277 -13.52 15.68 -1.66
N GLU A 278 -14.01 15.77 -0.43
CA GLU A 278 -13.69 16.86 0.48
C GLU A 278 -12.70 16.42 1.55
N THR A 279 -11.71 17.25 1.82
CA THR A 279 -10.67 16.99 2.81
C THR A 279 -11.19 17.29 4.21
N ALA A 280 -11.35 16.26 5.03
CA ALA A 280 -11.71 16.41 6.44
C ALA A 280 -10.52 16.70 7.35
N TRP A 281 -9.33 16.21 6.99
CA TRP A 281 -8.07 16.37 7.71
C TRP A 281 -6.89 16.24 6.76
N CYS A 282 -5.81 16.98 7.00
CA CYS A 282 -4.57 16.95 6.24
C CYS A 282 -3.38 16.68 7.16
N ARG A 283 -2.46 15.89 6.65
CA ARG A 283 -1.14 15.67 7.23
C ARG A 283 -0.09 16.13 6.21
N PHE A 284 0.83 16.94 6.68
CA PHE A 284 2.00 17.34 5.92
C PHE A 284 3.24 16.75 6.57
N GLU A 285 4.06 16.07 5.81
CA GLU A 285 5.32 15.53 6.27
C GLU A 285 6.42 15.97 5.30
N ASN A 286 7.39 16.71 5.80
CA ASN A 286 8.58 17.08 5.05
C ASN A 286 9.75 16.27 5.59
N LEU A 287 10.14 15.26 4.85
CA LEU A 287 11.29 14.42 5.18
C LEU A 287 12.54 15.02 4.53
N ASN A 288 13.13 16.03 5.16
CA ASN A 288 14.47 16.47 4.81
C ASN A 288 15.46 15.39 5.25
N LEU A 289 15.84 14.52 4.31
CA LEU A 289 16.76 13.41 4.50
C LEU A 289 18.16 13.76 4.03
#